data_9784dc92a8000f2bca29044fb4fe36a5
#
_entry.id   9784dc92a8000f2bca29044fb4fe36a5
#
_cell.length_a   1.000
_cell.length_b   1.000
_cell.length_c   1.000
_cell.angle_alpha   90.00
_cell.angle_beta   90.00
_cell.angle_gamma   90.00
#
_symmetry.space_group_name_H-M   'P 1'
#
loop_
_entity.id
_entity.type
_entity.pdbx_description
1 polymer ?
#
loop_
_entity_poly.entity_id
_entity_poly.type
_entity_poly.pdbx_seq_one_letter_code
_entity_poly.pdbx_strand_id
1 'polypeptide(L)'
;WDWSTAGDDEREEATHEYLKIKGSFVYEKNLKPEFVWYNGHADRYLLGDPVAEEGITALNPPKGDIRDPEAKIWPFKVHRAMQPYDTENRYLMQPVTAGEGGFWREFNWDQAIQLGSEVTGMDYSGEFGFAATSMYWPQTHMVAPKEQALQCKACHCERGCIDWEAIGYPGDPLKWGSRNRIHREDLAGAGEQR
;
A
#
# COMPACT_ATOMS: atom_id res chain seq x y z
N TRP A 1 3.07 -9.57 1.15
CA TRP A 1 2.30 -10.78 0.90
C TRP A 1 2.31 -11.12 -0.59
N ASP A 2 2.77 -12.29 -0.93
CA ASP A 2 2.91 -12.70 -2.33
C ASP A 2 2.05 -13.93 -2.62
N TRP A 3 0.86 -13.69 -3.16
CA TRP A 3 -0.07 -14.73 -3.54
C TRP A 3 0.39 -15.52 -4.77
N SER A 4 1.27 -14.97 -5.60
CA SER A 4 1.80 -15.67 -6.78
C SER A 4 2.61 -16.92 -6.44
N THR A 5 3.10 -16.99 -5.20
CA THR A 5 3.87 -18.12 -4.68
C THR A 5 3.00 -19.15 -3.94
N ALA A 6 1.68 -18.92 -3.83
CA ALA A 6 0.79 -19.87 -3.17
C ALA A 6 0.53 -21.09 -4.03
N GLY A 7 0.31 -22.25 -3.39
CA GLY A 7 0.03 -23.51 -4.08
C GLY A 7 1.27 -24.33 -4.47
N ASP A 8 2.47 -23.89 -4.11
CA ASP A 8 3.72 -24.62 -4.40
C ASP A 8 3.80 -25.89 -3.54
N ASP A 9 3.82 -27.04 -4.20
CA ASP A 9 3.90 -28.37 -3.57
C ASP A 9 5.30 -28.78 -3.14
N GLU A 10 6.32 -28.13 -3.70
CA GLU A 10 7.72 -28.45 -3.43
C GLU A 10 8.29 -27.64 -2.27
N ARG A 11 7.61 -26.56 -1.89
CA ARG A 11 8.08 -25.66 -0.85
C ARG A 11 7.55 -26.05 0.53
N GLU A 12 8.45 -26.23 1.49
CA GLU A 12 8.10 -26.50 2.89
C GLU A 12 7.42 -25.28 3.54
N GLU A 13 6.37 -25.54 4.31
CA GLU A 13 5.68 -24.51 5.07
C GLU A 13 6.51 -24.02 6.26
N ALA A 14 6.58 -22.70 6.42
CA ALA A 14 7.21 -22.02 7.56
C ALA A 14 6.24 -21.00 8.14
N THR A 15 5.83 -21.19 9.38
CA THR A 15 4.68 -20.51 10.02
C THR A 15 4.67 -18.97 9.90
N HIS A 16 5.82 -18.33 9.72
CA HIS A 16 5.91 -16.87 9.63
C HIS A 16 6.45 -16.36 8.29
N GLU A 17 6.69 -17.22 7.32
CA GLU A 17 7.31 -16.88 6.05
C GLU A 17 6.52 -17.39 4.83
N TYR A 18 5.98 -18.61 4.92
CA TYR A 18 5.26 -19.25 3.84
C TYR A 18 4.24 -20.26 4.35
N LEU A 19 3.04 -20.20 3.81
CA LEU A 19 2.02 -21.26 3.90
C LEU A 19 1.48 -21.54 2.50
N LYS A 20 1.29 -22.81 2.13
CA LYS A 20 0.80 -23.19 0.81
C LYS A 20 -0.49 -22.47 0.42
N ILE A 21 -1.43 -22.30 1.37
CA ILE A 21 -2.70 -21.59 1.16
C ILE A 21 -2.55 -20.07 1.02
N LYS A 22 -1.41 -19.51 1.36
CA LYS A 22 -1.20 -18.03 1.44
C LYS A 22 -0.09 -17.51 0.55
N GLY A 23 0.85 -18.37 0.16
CA GLY A 23 2.11 -17.95 -0.44
C GLY A 23 3.09 -17.37 0.58
N SER A 24 4.05 -16.63 0.10
CA SER A 24 5.08 -15.98 0.92
C SER A 24 4.52 -14.73 1.62
N PHE A 25 4.96 -14.50 2.84
CA PHE A 25 4.59 -13.29 3.59
C PHE A 25 5.67 -12.94 4.61
N VAL A 26 5.68 -11.67 5.01
CA VAL A 26 6.57 -11.16 6.04
C VAL A 26 5.73 -10.69 7.22
N TYR A 27 5.98 -11.28 8.40
CA TYR A 27 5.45 -10.83 9.67
C TYR A 27 6.59 -10.29 10.52
N GLU A 28 6.59 -8.99 10.74
CA GLU A 28 7.58 -8.33 11.57
C GLU A 28 6.93 -7.59 12.74
N LYS A 29 7.65 -7.55 13.88
CA LYS A 29 7.27 -6.73 15.04
C LYS A 29 7.97 -5.39 14.97
N ASN A 30 7.34 -4.36 15.53
CA ASN A 30 7.90 -3.00 15.63
C ASN A 30 8.26 -2.38 14.28
N LEU A 31 7.44 -2.67 13.25
CA LEU A 31 7.60 -2.06 11.94
C LEU A 31 7.57 -0.54 12.04
N LYS A 32 8.54 0.11 11.42
CA LYS A 32 8.53 1.54 11.23
C LYS A 32 7.35 1.93 10.35
N PRO A 33 6.45 2.83 10.79
CA PRO A 33 5.36 3.29 9.92
C PRO A 33 5.91 4.12 8.76
N GLU A 34 5.16 4.15 7.67
CA GLU A 34 5.36 5.11 6.59
C GLU A 34 4.57 6.38 6.90
N PHE A 35 5.22 7.52 6.82
CA PHE A 35 4.60 8.82 7.08
C PHE A 35 4.22 9.44 5.74
N VAL A 36 2.94 9.80 5.60
CA VAL A 36 2.42 10.45 4.39
C VAL A 36 1.49 11.59 4.76
N TRP A 37 1.23 12.50 3.81
CA TRP A 37 0.22 13.52 3.99
C TRP A 37 -1.18 12.90 3.97
N TYR A 38 -2.03 13.35 4.89
CA TYR A 38 -3.40 12.87 5.02
C TYR A 38 -4.32 13.98 5.49
N ASN A 39 -5.38 14.25 4.72
CA ASN A 39 -6.39 15.27 5.03
C ASN A 39 -7.70 14.67 5.57
N GLY A 40 -7.70 13.38 5.97
CA GLY A 40 -8.90 12.69 6.45
C GLY A 40 -9.64 11.90 5.37
N HIS A 41 -9.24 12.03 4.11
CA HIS A 41 -9.83 11.33 2.98
C HIS A 41 -8.84 10.36 2.33
N ALA A 42 -9.37 9.30 1.72
CA ALA A 42 -8.60 8.37 0.90
C ALA A 42 -9.40 8.00 -0.34
N ASP A 43 -8.69 7.74 -1.44
CA ASP A 43 -9.32 7.13 -2.60
C ASP A 43 -9.67 5.66 -2.32
N ARG A 44 -10.36 5.04 -3.25
CA ARG A 44 -10.71 3.63 -3.21
C ARG A 44 -10.57 3.05 -4.61
N TYR A 45 -9.87 1.95 -4.70
CA TYR A 45 -9.95 1.06 -5.84
C TYR A 45 -11.31 0.36 -5.78
N LEU A 46 -12.12 0.54 -6.79
CA LEU A 46 -13.44 -0.07 -6.89
C LEU A 46 -13.38 -1.31 -7.78
N LEU A 47 -14.40 -2.16 -7.66
CA LEU A 47 -14.54 -3.35 -8.49
C LEU A 47 -14.59 -2.92 -9.97
N GLY A 48 -13.68 -3.47 -10.78
CA GLY A 48 -13.55 -3.12 -12.19
C GLY A 48 -12.63 -1.94 -12.51
N ASP A 49 -12.09 -1.24 -11.50
CA ASP A 49 -11.06 -0.24 -11.77
C ASP A 49 -9.81 -0.89 -12.37
N PRO A 50 -9.10 -0.23 -13.28
CA PRO A 50 -7.91 -0.78 -13.89
C PRO A 50 -6.74 -0.85 -12.89
N VAL A 51 -5.93 -1.90 -12.99
CA VAL A 51 -4.63 -1.95 -12.32
C VAL A 51 -3.67 -0.96 -12.96
N ALA A 52 -2.70 -0.48 -12.20
CA ALA A 52 -1.66 0.41 -12.69
C ALA A 52 -0.92 -0.22 -13.88
N GLU A 53 -0.63 0.57 -14.91
CA GLU A 53 0.14 0.08 -16.08
C GLU A 53 1.57 -0.28 -15.69
N GLU A 54 2.13 0.51 -14.80
CA GLU A 54 3.46 0.29 -14.23
C GLU A 54 3.42 0.53 -12.71
N GLY A 55 4.23 -0.21 -11.98
CA GLY A 55 4.41 -0.02 -10.54
C GLY A 55 3.33 -0.66 -9.68
N ILE A 56 2.83 0.06 -8.69
CA ILE A 56 1.96 -0.47 -7.62
C ILE A 56 0.55 0.13 -7.74
N THR A 57 -0.45 -0.74 -7.80
CA THR A 57 -1.86 -0.33 -7.70
C THR A 57 -2.20 -0.03 -6.24
N ALA A 58 -2.42 1.25 -5.93
CA ALA A 58 -2.82 1.66 -4.59
C ALA A 58 -4.33 1.44 -4.39
N LEU A 59 -4.72 0.62 -3.40
CA LEU A 59 -6.12 0.26 -3.18
C LEU A 59 -6.90 1.34 -2.42
N ASN A 60 -6.22 2.09 -1.56
CA ASN A 60 -6.83 3.16 -0.76
C ASN A 60 -5.80 4.24 -0.42
N PRO A 61 -5.18 4.90 -1.40
CA PRO A 61 -4.16 5.90 -1.15
C PRO A 61 -4.76 7.07 -0.35
N PRO A 62 -4.10 7.51 0.74
CA PRO A 62 -4.50 8.68 1.49
C PRO A 62 -4.38 9.94 0.61
N LYS A 63 -5.32 10.87 0.78
CA LYS A 63 -5.32 12.17 0.09
C LYS A 63 -4.63 13.24 0.91
N GLY A 64 -3.97 14.14 0.19
CA GLY A 64 -3.25 15.26 0.71
C GLY A 64 -1.80 15.28 0.24
N ASP A 65 -1.23 16.45 0.24
CA ASP A 65 0.16 16.70 -0.07
C ASP A 65 0.70 17.85 0.79
N ILE A 66 1.96 18.22 0.57
CA ILE A 66 2.61 19.32 1.30
C ILE A 66 1.91 20.65 1.09
N ARG A 67 1.16 20.83 0.01
CA ARG A 67 0.43 22.07 -0.34
C ARG A 67 -0.99 22.11 0.22
N ASP A 68 -1.55 20.97 0.59
CA ASP A 68 -2.88 20.87 1.15
C ASP A 68 -2.90 21.38 2.59
N PRO A 69 -3.53 22.55 2.91
CA PRO A 69 -3.53 23.13 4.24
C PRO A 69 -4.21 22.26 5.30
N GLU A 70 -5.15 21.40 4.90
CA GLU A 70 -5.88 20.49 5.79
C GLU A 70 -5.09 19.21 6.07
N ALA A 71 -4.14 18.86 5.19
CA ALA A 71 -3.35 17.66 5.37
C ALA A 71 -2.33 17.80 6.50
N LYS A 72 -2.14 16.70 7.20
CA LYS A 72 -1.11 16.50 8.24
C LYS A 72 -0.28 15.29 7.90
N ILE A 73 0.97 15.27 8.36
CA ILE A 73 1.82 14.09 8.28
C ILE A 73 1.25 13.05 9.25
N TRP A 74 0.86 11.89 8.72
CA TRP A 74 0.22 10.83 9.47
C TRP A 74 0.95 9.48 9.28
N PRO A 75 1.13 8.68 10.34
CA PRO A 75 1.74 7.36 10.23
C PRO A 75 0.75 6.35 9.68
N PHE A 76 1.20 5.59 8.69
CA PHE A 76 0.46 4.46 8.11
C PHE A 76 1.27 3.18 8.20
N LYS A 77 0.58 2.07 8.42
CA LYS A 77 1.06 0.75 8.09
C LYS A 77 0.64 0.44 6.66
N VAL A 78 1.60 0.16 5.80
CA VAL A 78 1.33 -0.14 4.39
C VAL A 78 1.50 -1.62 4.15
N HIS A 79 0.42 -2.29 3.74
CA HIS A 79 0.46 -3.66 3.28
C HIS A 79 0.75 -3.66 1.78
N ARG A 80 1.78 -4.40 1.37
CA ARG A 80 2.10 -4.64 -0.03
C ARG A 80 1.83 -6.09 -0.36
N ALA A 81 1.25 -6.33 -1.54
CA ALA A 81 0.93 -7.68 -1.98
C ALA A 81 1.06 -7.83 -3.50
N MET A 82 1.25 -9.06 -3.93
CA MET A 82 0.99 -9.52 -5.30
C MET A 82 -0.38 -10.16 -5.30
N GLN A 83 -1.33 -9.62 -6.06
CA GLN A 83 -2.72 -10.08 -6.10
C GLN A 83 -3.12 -10.48 -7.53
N PRO A 84 -4.00 -11.49 -7.70
CA PRO A 84 -4.44 -11.94 -9.01
C PRO A 84 -5.24 -10.85 -9.73
N TYR A 85 -4.97 -10.70 -11.00
CA TYR A 85 -5.71 -9.80 -11.90
C TYR A 85 -5.92 -10.45 -13.27
N ASP A 86 -6.96 -10.04 -13.98
CA ASP A 86 -7.20 -10.41 -15.36
C ASP A 86 -6.25 -9.60 -16.26
N THR A 87 -5.43 -10.27 -17.07
CA THR A 87 -4.40 -9.61 -17.88
C THR A 87 -4.97 -8.89 -19.11
N GLU A 88 -6.10 -9.34 -19.63
CA GLU A 88 -6.78 -8.74 -20.78
C GLU A 88 -7.66 -7.54 -20.34
N ASN A 89 -8.50 -7.78 -19.33
CA ASN A 89 -9.43 -6.77 -18.81
C ASN A 89 -8.74 -5.77 -17.86
N ARG A 90 -7.56 -6.10 -17.34
CA ARG A 90 -6.68 -5.24 -16.53
C ARG A 90 -7.29 -4.77 -15.21
N TYR A 91 -8.04 -5.61 -14.52
CA TYR A 91 -8.55 -5.35 -13.17
C TYR A 91 -8.30 -6.52 -12.21
N LEU A 92 -8.28 -6.20 -10.92
CA LEU A 92 -8.09 -7.21 -9.87
C LEU A 92 -9.26 -8.17 -9.84
N MET A 93 -8.95 -9.46 -9.76
CA MET A 93 -9.93 -10.53 -9.62
C MET A 93 -10.10 -10.92 -8.14
N GLN A 94 -11.30 -11.39 -7.80
CA GLN A 94 -11.68 -11.85 -6.47
C GLN A 94 -11.83 -13.37 -6.48
N PRO A 95 -10.74 -14.16 -6.34
CA PRO A 95 -10.83 -15.61 -6.38
C PRO A 95 -11.65 -16.16 -5.21
N VAL A 96 -12.42 -17.20 -5.45
CA VAL A 96 -13.01 -18.00 -4.38
C VAL A 96 -11.90 -18.78 -3.69
N THR A 97 -11.66 -18.52 -2.41
CA THR A 97 -10.56 -19.17 -1.68
C THR A 97 -10.98 -20.43 -0.94
N ALA A 98 -12.18 -20.48 -0.38
CA ALA A 98 -12.66 -21.58 0.45
C ALA A 98 -13.83 -22.33 -0.22
N GLY A 99 -14.07 -23.56 0.21
CA GLY A 99 -15.16 -24.40 -0.30
C GLY A 99 -14.76 -25.28 -1.49
N GLU A 100 -15.75 -25.85 -2.15
CA GLU A 100 -15.57 -26.69 -3.33
C GLU A 100 -15.12 -25.82 -4.50
N GLY A 101 -14.04 -26.25 -5.18
CA GLY A 101 -13.41 -25.50 -6.26
C GLY A 101 -12.58 -24.29 -5.80
N GLY A 102 -12.59 -23.94 -4.50
CA GLY A 102 -11.82 -22.84 -3.95
C GLY A 102 -10.32 -23.09 -3.91
N PHE A 103 -9.53 -22.02 -4.03
CA PHE A 103 -8.08 -22.10 -4.14
C PHE A 103 -7.41 -22.88 -2.99
N TRP A 104 -7.86 -22.70 -1.74
CA TRP A 104 -7.25 -23.39 -0.59
C TRP A 104 -7.45 -24.91 -0.57
N ARG A 105 -8.31 -25.41 -1.44
CA ARG A 105 -8.57 -26.84 -1.59
C ARG A 105 -7.96 -27.42 -2.85
N GLU A 106 -8.12 -26.72 -3.96
CA GLU A 106 -7.72 -27.23 -5.28
C GLU A 106 -6.36 -26.70 -5.76
N PHE A 107 -5.87 -25.61 -5.14
CA PHE A 107 -4.65 -24.88 -5.52
C PHE A 107 -4.59 -24.52 -7.01
N ASN A 108 -5.75 -24.23 -7.59
CA ASN A 108 -5.92 -23.84 -8.98
C ASN A 108 -6.44 -22.40 -9.06
N TRP A 109 -5.56 -21.47 -9.45
CA TRP A 109 -5.91 -20.06 -9.56
C TRP A 109 -6.95 -19.81 -10.64
N ASP A 110 -6.83 -20.41 -11.82
CA ASP A 110 -7.77 -20.22 -12.93
C ASP A 110 -9.19 -20.59 -12.50
N GLN A 111 -9.38 -21.77 -11.92
CA GLN A 111 -10.66 -22.22 -11.40
C GLN A 111 -11.21 -21.30 -10.30
N ALA A 112 -10.36 -20.90 -9.36
CA ALA A 112 -10.76 -20.03 -8.26
C ALA A 112 -11.18 -18.63 -8.74
N ILE A 113 -10.51 -18.10 -9.75
CA ILE A 113 -10.82 -16.82 -10.39
C ILE A 113 -12.12 -16.95 -11.20
N GLN A 114 -12.30 -18.03 -11.96
CA GLN A 114 -13.54 -18.28 -12.71
C GLN A 114 -14.75 -18.32 -11.77
N LEU A 115 -14.67 -19.03 -10.66
CA LEU A 115 -15.73 -19.05 -9.63
C LEU A 115 -15.97 -17.66 -9.03
N GLY A 116 -14.91 -16.90 -8.80
CA GLY A 116 -14.99 -15.53 -8.31
C GLY A 116 -15.66 -14.58 -9.30
N SER A 117 -15.40 -14.74 -10.58
CA SER A 117 -16.06 -14.06 -11.70
C SER A 117 -17.58 -14.27 -11.65
N GLU A 118 -18.02 -15.51 -11.51
CA GLU A 118 -19.44 -15.85 -11.40
C GLU A 118 -20.12 -15.20 -10.16
N VAL A 119 -19.42 -15.16 -9.04
CA VAL A 119 -19.92 -14.55 -7.79
C VAL A 119 -20.03 -13.03 -7.89
N THR A 120 -19.03 -12.38 -8.49
CA THR A 120 -18.95 -10.92 -8.56
C THR A 120 -19.66 -10.33 -9.77
N GLY A 121 -19.95 -11.15 -10.80
CA GLY A 121 -20.46 -10.70 -12.09
C GLY A 121 -19.42 -9.96 -12.93
N MET A 122 -18.14 -10.06 -12.58
CA MET A 122 -17.03 -9.51 -13.37
C MET A 122 -16.62 -10.49 -14.46
N ASP A 123 -16.39 -10.01 -15.66
CA ASP A 123 -15.91 -10.88 -16.76
C ASP A 123 -14.49 -11.39 -16.45
N TYR A 124 -14.22 -12.62 -16.85
CA TYR A 124 -12.89 -13.20 -16.79
C TYR A 124 -12.48 -13.68 -18.18
N SER A 125 -11.36 -13.20 -18.67
CA SER A 125 -10.85 -13.54 -20.01
C SER A 125 -10.32 -14.95 -20.17
N GLY A 126 -10.03 -15.63 -19.05
CA GLY A 126 -9.30 -16.90 -18.99
C GLY A 126 -7.78 -16.71 -18.86
N GLU A 127 -7.31 -15.48 -18.83
CA GLU A 127 -5.89 -15.16 -18.68
C GLU A 127 -5.66 -14.32 -17.41
N PHE A 128 -4.82 -14.79 -16.52
CA PHE A 128 -4.53 -14.08 -15.28
C PHE A 128 -3.03 -13.87 -15.05
N GLY A 129 -2.72 -12.89 -14.25
CA GLY A 129 -1.38 -12.60 -13.74
C GLY A 129 -1.46 -12.10 -12.30
N PHE A 130 -0.34 -11.58 -11.79
CA PHE A 130 -0.29 -11.00 -10.44
C PHE A 130 0.20 -9.56 -10.52
N ALA A 131 -0.59 -8.65 -10.00
CA ALA A 131 -0.28 -7.23 -9.93
C ALA A 131 0.19 -6.84 -8.53
N ALA A 132 1.19 -5.96 -8.47
CA ALA A 132 1.62 -5.38 -7.21
C ALA A 132 0.57 -4.39 -6.69
N THR A 133 0.20 -4.54 -5.43
CA THR A 133 -0.79 -3.69 -4.76
C THR A 133 -0.28 -3.12 -3.45
N SER A 134 -0.86 -2.01 -3.01
CA SER A 134 -0.64 -1.45 -1.68
C SER A 134 -1.94 -1.04 -1.01
N MET A 135 -2.03 -1.27 0.30
CA MET A 135 -3.17 -0.87 1.13
C MET A 135 -2.67 -0.15 2.37
N TYR A 136 -3.22 1.04 2.61
CA TYR A 136 -2.81 1.94 3.67
C TYR A 136 -3.72 1.83 4.89
N TRP A 137 -3.13 1.61 6.06
CA TRP A 137 -3.83 1.52 7.35
C TRP A 137 -3.36 2.64 8.28
N PRO A 138 -4.18 3.66 8.55
CA PRO A 138 -3.79 4.74 9.45
C PRO A 138 -3.56 4.19 10.86
N GLN A 139 -2.46 4.60 11.49
CA GLN A 139 -2.15 4.22 12.87
C GLN A 139 -2.86 5.19 13.82
N THR A 140 -4.02 4.76 14.34
CA THR A 140 -4.89 5.59 15.19
C THR A 140 -4.92 5.15 16.64
N HIS A 141 -4.27 4.05 16.96
CA HIS A 141 -4.28 3.44 18.30
C HIS A 141 -2.89 2.85 18.64
N MET A 142 -2.77 2.21 19.78
CA MET A 142 -1.51 1.65 20.28
C MET A 142 -0.49 2.73 20.64
N VAL A 143 -0.96 3.75 21.33
CA VAL A 143 -0.10 4.84 21.81
C VAL A 143 0.91 4.28 22.82
N ALA A 144 2.17 4.59 22.62
CA ALA A 144 3.23 4.24 23.57
C ALA A 144 3.03 4.93 24.91
N PRO A 145 3.40 4.30 26.03
CA PRO A 145 3.40 4.97 27.32
C PRO A 145 4.35 6.19 27.30
N LYS A 146 4.10 7.14 28.19
CA LYS A 146 4.81 8.43 28.25
C LYS A 146 6.35 8.28 28.21
N GLU A 147 6.86 7.26 28.86
CA GLU A 147 8.30 6.98 28.94
C GLU A 147 8.91 6.51 27.62
N GLN A 148 8.06 6.05 26.70
CA GLN A 148 8.42 5.60 25.36
C GLN A 148 8.00 6.57 24.26
N ALA A 149 7.48 7.76 24.65
CA ALA A 149 7.07 8.77 23.67
C ALA A 149 8.26 9.21 22.79
N LEU A 150 8.02 9.32 21.49
CA LEU A 150 9.03 9.77 20.53
C LEU A 150 9.53 11.17 20.90
N GLN A 151 10.84 11.33 20.94
CA GLN A 151 11.48 12.62 21.13
C GLN A 151 11.75 13.29 19.78
N CYS A 152 11.98 14.61 19.77
CA CYS A 152 12.23 15.37 18.52
C CYS A 152 13.26 14.71 17.60
N LYS A 153 14.35 14.17 18.17
CA LYS A 153 15.41 13.47 17.43
C LYS A 153 14.94 12.17 16.75
N ALA A 154 13.83 11.59 17.16
CA ALA A 154 13.31 10.39 16.53
C ALA A 154 12.82 10.66 15.10
N CYS A 155 12.38 11.88 14.83
CA CYS A 155 11.94 12.34 13.51
C CYS A 155 12.99 13.24 12.84
N HIS A 156 13.68 14.11 13.62
CA HIS A 156 14.54 15.17 13.16
C HIS A 156 16.04 14.80 13.30
N CYS A 157 16.50 13.86 12.50
CA CYS A 157 17.91 13.52 12.35
C CYS A 157 18.11 12.72 11.04
N GLU A 158 19.35 12.51 10.63
CA GLU A 158 19.70 11.77 9.41
C GLU A 158 19.15 10.34 9.36
N ARG A 159 18.91 9.73 10.52
CA ARG A 159 18.31 8.39 10.68
C ARG A 159 16.92 8.45 11.30
N GLY A 160 16.25 9.59 11.18
CA GLY A 160 14.90 9.79 11.70
C GLY A 160 13.87 8.84 11.10
N CYS A 161 12.73 8.72 11.76
CA CYS A 161 11.67 7.82 11.29
C CYS A 161 10.88 8.40 10.12
N ILE A 162 11.00 9.70 9.79
CA ILE A 162 10.31 10.34 8.67
C ILE A 162 11.30 10.52 7.52
N ASP A 163 10.92 10.05 6.34
CA ASP A 163 11.56 10.40 5.09
C ASP A 163 10.98 11.73 4.60
N TRP A 164 11.71 12.82 4.87
CA TRP A 164 11.26 14.17 4.58
C TRP A 164 11.18 14.44 3.09
N GLU A 165 12.08 13.86 2.30
CA GLU A 165 12.11 14.03 0.85
C GLU A 165 10.93 13.32 0.19
N ALA A 166 10.60 12.12 0.65
CA ALA A 166 9.45 11.36 0.14
C ALA A 166 8.10 12.08 0.35
N ILE A 167 8.01 12.97 1.35
CA ILE A 167 6.81 13.76 1.60
C ILE A 167 6.92 15.21 1.11
N GLY A 168 7.91 15.49 0.25
CA GLY A 168 8.03 16.75 -0.51
C GLY A 168 8.81 17.88 0.17
N TYR A 169 9.55 17.59 1.25
CA TYR A 169 10.51 18.55 1.79
C TYR A 169 11.88 18.35 1.15
N PRO A 170 12.69 19.41 0.99
CA PRO A 170 14.07 19.29 0.52
C PRO A 170 15.02 18.70 1.57
N GLY A 171 14.48 18.25 2.70
CA GLY A 171 15.17 17.67 3.84
C GLY A 171 14.47 18.02 5.14
N ASP A 172 15.13 17.80 6.28
CA ASP A 172 14.55 18.02 7.61
C ASP A 172 14.03 19.48 7.76
N PRO A 173 12.73 19.70 8.02
CA PRO A 173 12.13 21.02 8.14
C PRO A 173 12.69 21.89 9.27
N LEU A 174 13.38 21.32 10.26
CA LEU A 174 14.13 22.13 11.24
C LEU A 174 15.30 22.87 10.62
N LYS A 175 15.87 22.35 9.54
CA LYS A 175 16.97 22.97 8.79
C LYS A 175 16.46 23.80 7.60
N TRP A 176 15.43 23.31 6.91
CA TRP A 176 14.94 23.87 5.64
C TRP A 176 13.72 24.77 5.79
N GLY A 177 13.05 24.76 6.94
CA GLY A 177 11.84 25.52 7.19
C GLY A 177 10.55 24.71 6.99
N SER A 178 9.45 25.30 7.43
CA SER A 178 8.13 24.68 7.33
C SER A 178 7.60 24.68 5.89
N ARG A 179 6.55 23.90 5.63
CA ARG A 179 5.81 23.88 4.35
C ARG A 179 5.39 25.27 3.86
N ASN A 180 5.11 26.21 4.76
CA ASN A 180 4.74 27.59 4.38
C ASN A 180 5.88 28.35 3.71
N ARG A 181 7.14 28.03 4.00
CA ARG A 181 8.31 28.61 3.31
C ARG A 181 8.42 28.06 1.90
N ILE A 182 8.23 26.77 1.72
CA ILE A 182 8.26 26.09 0.41
C ILE A 182 7.22 26.71 -0.53
N HIS A 183 6.00 26.93 -0.04
CA HIS A 183 4.94 27.60 -0.81
C HIS A 183 5.29 29.03 -1.25
N ARG A 184 6.05 29.77 -0.46
CA ARG A 184 6.46 31.14 -0.84
C ARG A 184 7.53 31.15 -1.93
N GLU A 185 8.43 30.20 -1.91
CA GLU A 185 9.48 30.05 -2.92
C GLU A 185 8.90 29.62 -4.27
N ASP A 186 7.93 28.70 -4.28
CA ASP A 186 7.20 28.29 -5.49
C ASP A 186 6.41 29.47 -6.11
N LEU A 187 5.82 30.33 -5.31
CA LEU A 187 5.08 31.51 -5.78
C LEU A 187 6.03 32.61 -6.30
N ALA A 188 7.20 32.74 -5.73
CA ALA A 188 8.22 33.70 -6.19
C ALA A 188 8.82 33.29 -7.53
N GLY A 189 9.13 31.98 -7.73
CA GLY A 189 9.65 31.46 -8.99
C GLY A 189 8.66 31.51 -10.16
N ALA A 190 7.36 31.46 -9.89
CA ALA A 190 6.31 31.59 -10.92
C ALA A 190 6.10 33.04 -11.42
N GLY A 191 6.61 34.04 -10.67
CA GLY A 191 6.53 35.47 -11.01
C GLY A 191 7.61 35.95 -11.97
N GLU A 192 8.74 35.22 -12.12
CA GLU A 192 9.85 35.59 -12.98
C GLU A 192 9.78 35.06 -14.43
N GLN A 193 8.73 34.29 -14.75
CA GLN A 193 8.50 33.73 -16.10
C GLN A 193 7.34 34.41 -16.85
N ARG A 194 7.00 35.66 -16.53
CA ARG A 194 6.02 36.43 -17.31
C ARG A 194 6.63 37.65 -17.94
#